data_511d38f52348a6058328f11468b899f7
#
_entry.id   511d38f52348a6058328f11468b899f7
#
_cell.length_a   1.000
_cell.length_b   1.000
_cell.length_c   1.000
_cell.angle_alpha   90.00
_cell.angle_beta   90.00
_cell.angle_gamma   90.00
#
_symmetry.space_group_name_H-M   'P 1'
#
loop_
_entity.id
_entity.type
_entity.pdbx_description
1 polymer ?
#
loop_
_entity_poly.entity_id
_entity_poly.type
_entity_poly.pdbx_seq_one_letter_code
_entity_poly.pdbx_strand_id
1 'polypeptide(L)'
;MIVLKNAKELGLMKQAGKITAEALWAGVRACKPGTSTWEINRVVHETITSRGATPSFLGLYGFPAAACISVNEELIHGIPDKKHIIREGDIVSIDVGACIGGYHGDSAYTVGVGEIAPETKQLLEVTQECLNRGIAAALRGNRLGDIGSAVQTYAESYGYGVVREYVGHGVGRKMHEDPEVPNYGHPGRGVRLMPGMTIAIEPMINLKGEGVYTLENDWTVVTESGSPCAHFEHTIAITDNGPVILTKL
;
A
#
# COMPACT_ATOMS: atom_id res chain seq x y z
N MET A 1 -15.61 -9.86 11.14
CA MET A 1 -16.91 -9.83 10.38
C MET A 1 -16.81 -8.73 9.32
N ILE A 2 -17.09 -9.05 8.07
CA ILE A 2 -17.03 -8.10 6.95
C ILE A 2 -18.17 -7.09 7.06
N VAL A 3 -17.84 -5.79 7.01
CA VAL A 3 -18.79 -4.68 7.10
C VAL A 3 -19.01 -4.09 5.71
N LEU A 4 -20.25 -4.12 5.21
CA LEU A 4 -20.62 -3.48 3.95
C LEU A 4 -20.97 -2.01 4.21
N LYS A 5 -20.31 -1.11 3.48
CA LYS A 5 -20.49 0.34 3.59
C LYS A 5 -21.67 0.80 2.73
N ASN A 6 -22.54 1.59 3.30
CA ASN A 6 -23.61 2.26 2.57
C ASN A 6 -23.08 3.49 1.80
N ALA A 7 -23.93 4.11 0.99
CA ALA A 7 -23.53 5.26 0.14
C ALA A 7 -22.95 6.45 0.93
N LYS A 8 -23.48 6.73 2.15
CA LYS A 8 -22.98 7.82 3.01
C LYS A 8 -21.57 7.47 3.53
N GLU A 9 -21.36 6.25 3.96
CA GLU A 9 -20.08 5.75 4.45
C GLU A 9 -19.03 5.71 3.34
N LEU A 10 -19.40 5.26 2.14
CA LEU A 10 -18.53 5.33 0.95
C LEU A 10 -18.16 6.77 0.60
N GLY A 11 -19.07 7.72 0.80
CA GLY A 11 -18.78 9.16 0.64
C GLY A 11 -17.70 9.65 1.61
N LEU A 12 -17.73 9.22 2.87
CA LEU A 12 -16.70 9.53 3.88
C LEU A 12 -15.36 8.86 3.54
N MET A 13 -15.38 7.60 3.14
CA MET A 13 -14.19 6.89 2.71
C MET A 13 -13.54 7.52 1.47
N LYS A 14 -14.35 8.04 0.54
CA LYS A 14 -13.84 8.78 -0.62
C LYS A 14 -13.14 10.09 -0.19
N GLN A 15 -13.64 10.77 0.84
CA GLN A 15 -12.96 11.95 1.41
C GLN A 15 -11.63 11.56 2.07
N ALA A 16 -11.61 10.52 2.90
CA ALA A 16 -10.39 10.00 3.51
C ALA A 16 -9.38 9.59 2.44
N GLY A 17 -9.80 8.81 1.44
CA GLY A 17 -8.96 8.34 0.34
C GLY A 17 -8.37 9.49 -0.50
N LYS A 18 -9.13 10.56 -0.74
CA LYS A 18 -8.61 11.75 -1.42
C LYS A 18 -7.49 12.41 -0.61
N ILE A 19 -7.68 12.57 0.70
CA ILE A 19 -6.65 13.16 1.60
C ILE A 19 -5.42 12.25 1.63
N THR A 20 -5.61 10.94 1.73
CA THR A 20 -4.54 9.94 1.64
C THR A 20 -3.74 10.11 0.35
N ALA A 21 -4.42 10.19 -0.80
CA ALA A 21 -3.75 10.39 -2.09
C ALA A 21 -2.98 11.73 -2.16
N GLU A 22 -3.57 12.83 -1.67
CA GLU A 22 -2.90 14.14 -1.63
C GLU A 22 -1.62 14.08 -0.78
N ALA A 23 -1.66 13.42 0.37
CA ALA A 23 -0.53 13.27 1.28
C ALA A 23 0.54 12.33 0.72
N LEU A 24 0.14 11.21 0.12
CA LEU A 24 1.04 10.28 -0.56
C LEU A 24 1.82 10.99 -1.67
N TRP A 25 1.14 11.70 -2.55
CA TRP A 25 1.81 12.43 -3.64
C TRP A 25 2.64 13.61 -3.14
N ALA A 26 2.32 14.22 -2.01
CA ALA A 26 3.18 15.21 -1.36
C ALA A 26 4.49 14.55 -0.87
N GLY A 27 4.41 13.38 -0.25
CA GLY A 27 5.57 12.57 0.14
C GLY A 27 6.42 12.16 -1.06
N VAL A 28 5.81 11.65 -2.14
CA VAL A 28 6.50 11.27 -3.38
C VAL A 28 7.28 12.46 -3.97
N ARG A 29 6.67 13.66 -4.02
CA ARG A 29 7.36 14.87 -4.52
C ARG A 29 8.50 15.33 -3.61
N ALA A 30 8.44 15.04 -2.32
CA ALA A 30 9.50 15.35 -1.36
C ALA A 30 10.67 14.35 -1.43
N CYS A 31 10.46 13.18 -2.05
CA CYS A 31 11.47 12.14 -2.17
C CYS A 31 12.53 12.53 -3.22
N LYS A 32 13.63 13.12 -2.74
CA LYS A 32 14.73 13.61 -3.54
C LYS A 32 16.07 13.27 -2.88
N PRO A 33 17.17 13.15 -3.66
CA PRO A 33 18.49 12.97 -3.07
C PRO A 33 18.81 14.06 -2.02
N GLY A 34 19.28 13.64 -0.85
CA GLY A 34 19.59 14.51 0.28
C GLY A 34 18.44 14.76 1.26
N THR A 35 17.21 14.36 0.93
CA THR A 35 16.06 14.40 1.87
C THR A 35 16.15 13.23 2.85
N SER A 36 15.86 13.46 4.13
CA SER A 36 15.72 12.36 5.09
C SER A 36 14.33 11.72 5.03
N THR A 37 14.21 10.44 5.40
CA THR A 37 12.90 9.77 5.49
C THR A 37 11.99 10.47 6.52
N TRP A 38 12.57 11.08 7.58
CA TRP A 38 11.83 11.92 8.52
C TRP A 38 11.21 13.16 7.87
N GLU A 39 11.91 13.82 6.96
CA GLU A 39 11.40 15.00 6.26
C GLU A 39 10.21 14.63 5.37
N ILE A 40 10.26 13.48 4.70
CA ILE A 40 9.14 12.95 3.90
C ILE A 40 7.92 12.70 4.82
N ASN A 41 8.12 12.04 5.96
CA ASN A 41 7.07 11.84 6.96
C ASN A 41 6.46 13.16 7.46
N ARG A 42 7.30 14.20 7.69
CA ARG A 42 6.83 15.53 8.11
C ARG A 42 5.90 16.15 7.06
N VAL A 43 6.26 16.08 5.78
CA VAL A 43 5.45 16.58 4.67
C VAL A 43 4.10 15.84 4.59
N VAL A 44 4.11 14.52 4.75
CA VAL A 44 2.89 13.69 4.79
C VAL A 44 2.01 14.10 5.97
N HIS A 45 2.57 14.18 7.17
CA HIS A 45 1.86 14.59 8.39
C HIS A 45 1.19 15.95 8.24
N GLU A 46 1.95 16.97 7.78
CA GLU A 46 1.45 18.33 7.58
C GLU A 46 0.34 18.38 6.53
N THR A 47 0.46 17.59 5.45
CA THR A 47 -0.57 17.51 4.42
C THR A 47 -1.87 16.95 4.98
N ILE A 48 -1.83 15.84 5.71
CA ILE A 48 -3.02 15.23 6.33
C ILE A 48 -3.68 16.20 7.32
N THR A 49 -2.90 16.76 8.24
CA THR A 49 -3.42 17.64 9.30
C THR A 49 -3.98 18.95 8.76
N SER A 50 -3.37 19.51 7.71
CA SER A 50 -3.89 20.72 7.03
C SER A 50 -5.26 20.52 6.37
N ARG A 51 -5.65 19.27 6.12
CA ARG A 51 -6.98 18.89 5.61
C ARG A 51 -8.00 18.59 6.71
N GLY A 52 -7.64 18.80 7.97
CA GLY A 52 -8.51 18.50 9.11
C GLY A 52 -8.67 16.99 9.37
N ALA A 53 -7.80 16.16 8.80
CA ALA A 53 -7.73 14.73 9.03
C ALA A 53 -6.64 14.36 10.05
N THR A 54 -6.65 13.13 10.52
CA THR A 54 -5.60 12.57 11.38
C THR A 54 -4.81 11.50 10.64
N PRO A 55 -3.47 11.43 10.79
CA PRO A 55 -2.68 10.32 10.26
C PRO A 55 -3.14 9.00 10.90
N SER A 56 -3.46 8.00 10.07
CA SER A 56 -4.02 6.73 10.54
C SER A 56 -2.99 5.86 11.26
N PHE A 57 -1.71 5.97 10.87
CA PHE A 57 -0.65 5.11 11.40
C PHE A 57 -0.04 5.62 12.70
N LEU A 58 -0.08 6.93 12.94
CA LEU A 58 0.53 7.51 14.15
C LEU A 58 -0.15 7.00 15.42
N GLY A 59 0.59 6.21 16.19
CA GLY A 59 0.11 5.55 17.40
C GLY A 59 -0.63 4.23 17.18
N LEU A 60 -0.91 3.84 15.93
CA LEU A 60 -1.56 2.56 15.62
C LEU A 60 -0.63 1.40 16.01
N TYR A 61 -1.07 0.56 16.92
CA TYR A 61 -0.25 -0.51 17.53
C TYR A 61 1.09 -0.03 18.10
N GLY A 62 1.25 1.27 18.34
CA GLY A 62 2.48 1.88 18.82
C GLY A 62 3.42 2.40 17.73
N PHE A 63 3.02 2.38 16.43
CA PHE A 63 3.85 2.93 15.36
C PHE A 63 4.14 4.43 15.57
N PRO A 64 5.41 4.89 15.48
CA PRO A 64 5.81 6.21 15.95
C PRO A 64 5.63 7.36 14.93
N ALA A 65 5.14 7.10 13.73
CA ALA A 65 5.15 8.06 12.63
C ALA A 65 3.80 8.16 11.88
N ALA A 66 3.65 9.18 11.05
CA ALA A 66 2.44 9.42 10.25
C ALA A 66 2.41 8.61 8.95
N ALA A 67 3.58 8.18 8.48
CA ALA A 67 3.75 7.38 7.28
C ALA A 67 4.84 6.33 7.50
N CYS A 68 4.76 5.20 6.80
CA CYS A 68 5.86 4.27 6.65
C CYS A 68 6.72 4.70 5.44
N ILE A 69 8.04 4.78 5.63
CA ILE A 69 8.98 5.15 4.58
C ILE A 69 10.05 4.08 4.51
N SER A 70 9.96 3.22 3.52
CA SER A 70 10.80 2.03 3.36
C SER A 70 11.71 2.17 2.15
N VAL A 71 13.00 1.90 2.28
CA VAL A 71 14.02 2.20 1.25
C VAL A 71 14.67 0.90 0.76
N ASN A 72 14.73 0.70 -0.55
CA ASN A 72 15.38 -0.40 -1.26
C ASN A 72 14.89 -1.80 -0.84
N GLU A 73 15.64 -2.51 0.03
CA GLU A 73 15.29 -3.83 0.57
C GLU A 73 14.25 -3.78 1.70
N GLU A 74 13.96 -2.59 2.23
CA GLU A 74 12.88 -2.39 3.18
C GLU A 74 11.54 -2.47 2.44
N LEU A 75 10.71 -3.45 2.78
CA LEU A 75 9.45 -3.71 2.10
C LEU A 75 8.33 -2.78 2.59
N ILE A 76 8.08 -2.84 3.91
CA ILE A 76 6.99 -2.11 4.58
C ILE A 76 7.43 -1.70 6.00
N HIS A 77 6.63 -0.83 6.60
CA HIS A 77 6.75 -0.39 7.99
C HIS A 77 8.10 0.27 8.34
N GLY A 78 8.82 0.80 7.36
CA GLY A 78 10.05 1.55 7.59
C GLY A 78 9.76 2.76 8.50
N ILE A 79 10.48 2.84 9.65
CA ILE A 79 10.34 3.95 10.58
C ILE A 79 11.13 5.16 10.06
N PRO A 80 10.49 6.31 9.83
CA PRO A 80 11.19 7.51 9.39
C PRO A 80 12.27 7.99 10.37
N ASP A 81 13.49 8.24 9.85
CA ASP A 81 14.64 8.67 10.63
C ASP A 81 15.31 9.89 9.98
N LYS A 82 15.80 10.83 10.82
CA LYS A 82 16.54 12.04 10.39
C LYS A 82 17.90 11.71 9.78
N LYS A 83 18.47 10.55 10.11
CA LYS A 83 19.78 10.10 9.63
C LYS A 83 19.68 9.23 8.36
N HIS A 84 18.51 8.68 8.07
CA HIS A 84 18.28 7.88 6.88
C HIS A 84 18.03 8.85 5.69
N ILE A 85 19.10 9.13 4.96
CA ILE A 85 19.12 10.10 3.86
C ILE A 85 18.97 9.38 2.53
N ILE A 86 17.97 9.79 1.75
CA ILE A 86 17.69 9.28 0.40
C ILE A 86 18.81 9.67 -0.56
N ARG A 87 19.20 8.75 -1.42
CA ARG A 87 20.28 8.90 -2.39
C ARG A 87 19.77 8.73 -3.81
N GLU A 88 20.55 9.20 -4.74
CA GLU A 88 20.37 8.89 -6.17
C GLU A 88 20.44 7.37 -6.38
N GLY A 89 19.50 6.83 -7.14
CA GLY A 89 19.41 5.39 -7.40
C GLY A 89 18.56 4.60 -6.40
N ASP A 90 18.15 5.19 -5.27
CA ASP A 90 17.25 4.52 -4.32
C ASP A 90 15.84 4.36 -4.91
N ILE A 91 15.11 3.37 -4.42
CA ILE A 91 13.66 3.30 -4.49
C ILE A 91 13.07 3.47 -3.11
N VAL A 92 11.96 4.18 -3.02
CA VAL A 92 11.33 4.50 -1.73
C VAL A 92 9.85 4.18 -1.78
N SER A 93 9.43 3.24 -0.97
CA SER A 93 8.02 2.92 -0.73
C SER A 93 7.48 3.86 0.36
N ILE A 94 6.49 4.64 0.00
CA ILE A 94 5.79 5.56 0.90
C ILE A 94 4.38 5.01 1.08
N ASP A 95 4.01 4.74 2.33
CA ASP A 95 2.71 4.21 2.70
C ASP A 95 2.02 5.17 3.67
N VAL A 96 0.77 5.53 3.35
CA VAL A 96 0.04 6.63 3.97
C VAL A 96 -1.40 6.26 4.25
N GLY A 97 -1.81 6.41 5.50
CA GLY A 97 -3.22 6.35 5.89
C GLY A 97 -3.73 7.68 6.44
N ALA A 98 -4.94 8.08 6.07
CA ALA A 98 -5.60 9.26 6.62
C ALA A 98 -7.02 8.94 7.10
N CYS A 99 -7.40 9.51 8.25
CA CYS A 99 -8.73 9.33 8.83
C CYS A 99 -9.48 10.66 8.92
N ILE A 100 -10.69 10.71 8.38
CA ILE A 100 -11.62 11.83 8.54
C ILE A 100 -13.05 11.33 8.70
N GLY A 101 -13.82 11.98 9.56
CA GLY A 101 -15.20 11.55 9.84
C GLY A 101 -15.33 10.14 10.41
N GLY A 102 -14.25 9.60 11.00
CA GLY A 102 -14.16 8.25 11.56
C GLY A 102 -14.02 7.15 10.51
N TYR A 103 -13.55 7.47 9.29
CA TYR A 103 -13.23 6.52 8.23
C TYR A 103 -11.82 6.72 7.71
N HIS A 104 -11.17 5.62 7.35
CA HIS A 104 -9.79 5.57 6.88
C HIS A 104 -9.73 5.44 5.35
N GLY A 105 -8.65 5.94 4.77
CA GLY A 105 -8.15 5.56 3.46
C GLY A 105 -6.70 5.13 3.62
N ASP A 106 -6.24 4.21 2.78
CA ASP A 106 -4.93 3.59 2.80
C ASP A 106 -4.35 3.49 1.40
N SER A 107 -3.08 3.86 1.21
CA SER A 107 -2.45 3.79 -0.10
C SER A 107 -0.94 3.89 -0.03
N ALA A 108 -0.26 3.06 -0.82
CA ALA A 108 1.19 3.08 -0.95
C ALA A 108 1.65 3.26 -2.39
N TYR A 109 2.84 3.83 -2.54
CA TYR A 109 3.50 4.00 -3.82
C TYR A 109 5.01 3.91 -3.66
N THR A 110 5.67 3.13 -4.53
CA THR A 110 7.13 3.07 -4.60
C THR A 110 7.64 3.96 -5.73
N VAL A 111 8.51 4.91 -5.40
CA VAL A 111 9.10 5.86 -6.34
C VAL A 111 10.60 5.63 -6.49
N GLY A 112 11.11 5.71 -7.73
CA GLY A 112 12.55 5.78 -7.99
C GLY A 112 13.08 7.19 -7.79
N VAL A 113 14.28 7.32 -7.23
CA VAL A 113 14.93 8.58 -6.93
C VAL A 113 16.06 8.83 -7.95
N GLY A 114 15.83 9.77 -8.86
CA GLY A 114 16.73 10.01 -9.96
C GLY A 114 16.81 8.85 -10.95
N GLU A 115 18.02 8.48 -11.38
CA GLU A 115 18.22 7.35 -12.27
C GLU A 115 18.40 6.05 -11.48
N ILE A 116 17.45 5.12 -11.64
CA ILE A 116 17.46 3.80 -10.98
C ILE A 116 17.90 2.71 -11.98
N ALA A 117 18.40 1.59 -11.44
CA ALA A 117 18.81 0.43 -12.25
C ALA A 117 17.65 -0.10 -13.11
N PRO A 118 17.91 -0.54 -14.36
CA PRO A 118 16.85 -1.04 -15.26
C PRO A 118 16.02 -2.17 -14.67
N GLU A 119 16.65 -3.12 -13.94
CA GLU A 119 15.94 -4.22 -13.27
C GLU A 119 15.02 -3.73 -12.16
N THR A 120 15.46 -2.70 -11.41
CA THR A 120 14.64 -2.06 -10.38
C THR A 120 13.47 -1.30 -10.98
N LYS A 121 13.71 -0.59 -12.10
CA LYS A 121 12.64 0.08 -12.84
C LYS A 121 11.57 -0.92 -13.31
N GLN A 122 12.00 -2.08 -13.86
CA GLN A 122 11.09 -3.14 -14.25
C GLN A 122 10.29 -3.68 -13.06
N LEU A 123 10.93 -3.85 -11.88
CA LEU A 123 10.23 -4.27 -10.66
C LEU A 123 9.10 -3.29 -10.31
N LEU A 124 9.34 -1.97 -10.34
CA LEU A 124 8.30 -0.98 -10.07
C LEU A 124 7.15 -1.07 -11.08
N GLU A 125 7.45 -1.15 -12.37
CA GLU A 125 6.45 -1.27 -13.44
C GLU A 125 5.60 -2.53 -13.28
N VAL A 126 6.23 -3.66 -12.99
CA VAL A 126 5.54 -4.95 -12.78
C VAL A 126 4.68 -4.91 -11.53
N THR A 127 5.17 -4.36 -10.42
CA THR A 127 4.40 -4.30 -9.17
C THR A 127 3.19 -3.36 -9.31
N GLN A 128 3.35 -2.23 -9.98
CA GLN A 128 2.23 -1.34 -10.30
C GLN A 128 1.18 -2.06 -11.18
N GLU A 129 1.62 -2.83 -12.17
CA GLU A 129 0.70 -3.59 -13.02
C GLU A 129 0.04 -4.75 -12.25
N CYS A 130 0.73 -5.38 -11.27
CA CYS A 130 0.13 -6.33 -10.34
C CYS A 130 -1.06 -5.71 -9.61
N LEU A 131 -0.91 -4.48 -9.09
CA LEU A 131 -2.00 -3.74 -8.45
C LEU A 131 -3.16 -3.50 -9.43
N ASN A 132 -2.88 -3.05 -10.65
CA ASN A 132 -3.90 -2.80 -11.67
C ASN A 132 -4.69 -4.07 -11.99
N ARG A 133 -4.02 -5.22 -12.13
CA ARG A 133 -4.64 -6.52 -12.39
C ARG A 133 -5.47 -7.01 -11.21
N GLY A 134 -4.96 -6.86 -10.00
CA GLY A 134 -5.70 -7.16 -8.78
C GLY A 134 -7.00 -6.35 -8.69
N ILE A 135 -6.93 -5.04 -8.96
CA ILE A 135 -8.10 -4.16 -9.00
C ILE A 135 -9.08 -4.58 -10.10
N ALA A 136 -8.59 -4.88 -11.30
CA ALA A 136 -9.44 -5.31 -12.42
C ALA A 136 -10.16 -6.64 -12.13
N ALA A 137 -9.56 -7.53 -11.33
CA ALA A 137 -10.17 -8.79 -10.89
C ALA A 137 -11.19 -8.61 -9.74
N ALA A 138 -11.21 -7.43 -9.08
CA ALA A 138 -12.07 -7.15 -7.94
C ALA A 138 -13.53 -6.85 -8.34
N LEU A 139 -14.13 -7.68 -9.14
CA LEU A 139 -15.50 -7.54 -9.63
C LEU A 139 -16.51 -8.14 -8.66
N ARG A 140 -17.72 -7.57 -8.62
CA ARG A 140 -18.86 -8.18 -7.93
C ARG A 140 -19.04 -9.63 -8.34
N GLY A 141 -19.10 -10.53 -7.36
CA GLY A 141 -19.31 -11.95 -7.57
C GLY A 141 -18.03 -12.77 -7.70
N ASN A 142 -16.91 -12.16 -8.08
CA ASN A 142 -15.59 -12.77 -7.97
C ASN A 142 -15.23 -13.04 -6.50
N ARG A 143 -14.09 -13.65 -6.26
CA ARG A 143 -13.60 -13.99 -4.92
C ARG A 143 -12.20 -13.42 -4.69
N LEU A 144 -11.77 -13.37 -3.45
CA LEU A 144 -10.43 -12.87 -3.08
C LEU A 144 -9.30 -13.62 -3.81
N GLY A 145 -9.47 -14.94 -4.03
CA GLY A 145 -8.50 -15.73 -4.79
C GLY A 145 -8.38 -15.31 -6.26
N ASP A 146 -9.39 -14.66 -6.85
CA ASP A 146 -9.30 -14.11 -8.19
C ASP A 146 -8.36 -12.90 -8.22
N ILE A 147 -8.40 -12.06 -7.17
CA ILE A 147 -7.48 -10.93 -6.97
C ILE A 147 -6.06 -11.45 -6.78
N GLY A 148 -5.86 -12.33 -5.79
CA GLY A 148 -4.52 -12.86 -5.47
C GLY A 148 -3.89 -13.61 -6.64
N SER A 149 -4.66 -14.42 -7.36
CA SER A 149 -4.17 -15.13 -8.55
C SER A 149 -3.76 -14.18 -9.68
N ALA A 150 -4.50 -13.08 -9.89
CA ALA A 150 -4.17 -12.09 -10.92
C ALA A 150 -2.84 -11.38 -10.61
N VAL A 151 -2.58 -11.05 -9.33
CA VAL A 151 -1.33 -10.49 -8.85
C VAL A 151 -0.19 -11.50 -8.99
N GLN A 152 -0.35 -12.67 -8.38
CA GLN A 152 0.68 -13.71 -8.31
C GLN A 152 1.14 -14.16 -9.70
N THR A 153 0.20 -14.52 -10.57
CA THR A 153 0.55 -15.03 -11.91
C THR A 153 1.37 -14.03 -12.71
N TYR A 154 1.07 -12.75 -12.57
CA TYR A 154 1.80 -11.71 -13.29
C TYR A 154 3.19 -11.48 -12.71
N ALA A 155 3.35 -11.34 -11.39
CA ALA A 155 4.64 -11.16 -10.75
C ALA A 155 5.59 -12.35 -11.01
N GLU A 156 5.08 -13.58 -10.83
CA GLU A 156 5.85 -14.82 -11.04
C GLU A 156 6.25 -15.03 -12.50
N SER A 157 5.51 -14.48 -13.48
CA SER A 157 5.90 -14.54 -14.90
C SER A 157 7.19 -13.76 -15.21
N TYR A 158 7.59 -12.84 -14.34
CA TYR A 158 8.88 -12.14 -14.38
C TYR A 158 9.94 -12.77 -13.47
N GLY A 159 9.62 -13.85 -12.77
CA GLY A 159 10.50 -14.51 -11.81
C GLY A 159 10.61 -13.77 -10.47
N TYR A 160 9.68 -12.86 -10.17
CA TYR A 160 9.66 -12.11 -8.92
C TYR A 160 8.95 -12.88 -7.80
N GLY A 161 9.33 -12.59 -6.55
CA GLY A 161 8.72 -13.18 -5.37
C GLY A 161 7.51 -12.39 -4.89
N VAL A 162 6.39 -13.08 -4.64
CA VAL A 162 5.20 -12.49 -4.01
C VAL A 162 5.26 -12.78 -2.52
N VAL A 163 5.33 -11.74 -1.70
CA VAL A 163 5.36 -11.86 -0.24
C VAL A 163 4.05 -12.46 0.26
N ARG A 164 4.13 -13.39 1.23
CA ARG A 164 2.97 -14.15 1.74
C ARG A 164 2.63 -13.83 3.18
N GLU A 165 3.58 -13.35 3.97
CA GLU A 165 3.43 -13.04 5.39
C GLU A 165 2.58 -11.80 5.63
N TYR A 166 2.51 -10.91 4.65
CA TYR A 166 1.74 -9.68 4.69
C TYR A 166 0.75 -9.64 3.53
N VAL A 167 -0.45 -9.16 3.82
CA VAL A 167 -1.57 -9.21 2.88
C VAL A 167 -2.42 -7.95 3.02
N GLY A 168 -3.18 -7.62 2.00
CA GLY A 168 -4.18 -6.58 2.04
C GLY A 168 -5.32 -6.89 3.02
N HIS A 169 -6.18 -5.93 3.25
CA HIS A 169 -7.20 -6.01 4.29
C HIS A 169 -8.45 -5.20 3.95
N GLY A 170 -9.53 -5.43 4.69
CA GLY A 170 -10.66 -4.50 4.71
C GLY A 170 -10.24 -3.16 5.31
N VAL A 171 -10.84 -2.08 4.82
CA VAL A 171 -10.64 -0.71 5.34
C VAL A 171 -11.99 -0.09 5.65
N GLY A 172 -12.10 0.67 6.75
CA GLY A 172 -13.37 1.31 7.10
C GLY A 172 -13.25 2.22 8.31
N ARG A 173 -14.01 1.93 9.36
CA ARG A 173 -13.91 2.62 10.64
C ARG A 173 -12.65 2.24 11.42
N LYS A 174 -12.14 1.05 11.16
CA LYS A 174 -10.80 0.65 11.59
C LYS A 174 -9.88 0.68 10.38
N MET A 175 -8.60 0.90 10.65
CA MET A 175 -7.57 0.83 9.64
C MET A 175 -7.53 -0.57 9.02
N HIS A 176 -7.49 -1.60 9.84
CA HIS A 176 -7.54 -2.99 9.45
C HIS A 176 -8.88 -3.62 9.84
N GLU A 177 -9.66 -4.02 8.84
CA GLU A 177 -10.92 -4.75 8.97
C GLU A 177 -10.83 -6.09 8.21
N ASP A 178 -11.77 -6.98 8.45
CA ASP A 178 -11.99 -8.15 7.59
C ASP A 178 -12.45 -7.72 6.18
N PRO A 179 -12.12 -8.49 5.14
CA PRO A 179 -11.31 -9.69 5.14
C PRO A 179 -9.82 -9.40 4.92
N GLU A 180 -8.94 -10.38 5.18
CA GLU A 180 -7.61 -10.40 4.60
C GLU A 180 -7.70 -10.55 3.08
N VAL A 181 -6.80 -9.87 2.35
CA VAL A 181 -6.75 -9.81 0.87
C VAL A 181 -5.37 -10.27 0.38
N PRO A 182 -5.10 -11.57 0.30
CA PRO A 182 -3.81 -12.09 -0.13
C PRO A 182 -3.48 -11.69 -1.57
N ASN A 183 -2.19 -11.42 -1.82
CA ASN A 183 -1.64 -11.17 -3.15
C ASN A 183 -1.30 -12.46 -3.93
N TYR A 184 -1.79 -13.59 -3.44
CA TYR A 184 -1.61 -14.93 -4.00
C TYR A 184 -2.89 -15.75 -3.79
N GLY A 185 -3.02 -16.86 -4.52
CA GLY A 185 -4.14 -17.76 -4.32
C GLY A 185 -4.62 -18.43 -5.61
N HIS A 186 -5.80 -19.02 -5.54
CA HIS A 186 -6.41 -19.75 -6.65
C HIS A 186 -7.72 -19.09 -7.10
N PRO A 187 -7.97 -18.97 -8.40
CA PRO A 187 -9.21 -18.43 -8.93
C PRO A 187 -10.44 -19.14 -8.36
N GLY A 188 -11.48 -18.38 -8.09
CA GLY A 188 -12.76 -18.90 -7.57
C GLY A 188 -12.73 -19.36 -6.11
N ARG A 189 -11.67 -19.06 -5.34
CA ARG A 189 -11.54 -19.40 -3.92
C ARG A 189 -11.61 -18.17 -3.01
N GLY A 190 -11.88 -18.40 -1.74
CA GLY A 190 -11.97 -17.35 -0.72
C GLY A 190 -13.32 -16.65 -0.67
N VAL A 191 -13.37 -15.55 0.06
CA VAL A 191 -14.58 -14.75 0.28
C VAL A 191 -15.10 -14.17 -1.03
N ARG A 192 -16.42 -14.20 -1.23
CA ARG A 192 -17.08 -13.59 -2.39
C ARG A 192 -17.12 -12.07 -2.23
N LEU A 193 -16.75 -11.36 -3.28
CA LEU A 193 -16.79 -9.90 -3.34
C LEU A 193 -18.24 -9.42 -3.54
N MET A 194 -18.66 -8.49 -2.68
CA MET A 194 -20.00 -7.93 -2.67
C MET A 194 -19.96 -6.40 -2.70
N PRO A 195 -20.95 -5.75 -3.34
CA PRO A 195 -21.07 -4.30 -3.32
C PRO A 195 -21.11 -3.76 -1.87
N GLY A 196 -20.39 -2.68 -1.62
CA GLY A 196 -20.21 -2.09 -0.30
C GLY A 196 -19.00 -2.60 0.47
N MET A 197 -18.32 -3.67 0.02
CA MET A 197 -16.99 -4.01 0.54
C MET A 197 -15.98 -2.93 0.16
N THR A 198 -15.12 -2.57 1.10
CA THR A 198 -13.98 -1.68 0.90
C THR A 198 -12.71 -2.39 1.38
N ILE A 199 -11.75 -2.53 0.50
CA ILE A 199 -10.54 -3.32 0.73
C ILE A 199 -9.30 -2.58 0.22
N ALA A 200 -8.17 -2.78 0.87
CA ALA A 200 -6.84 -2.48 0.38
C ALA A 200 -6.36 -3.66 -0.49
N ILE A 201 -5.90 -3.37 -1.68
CA ILE A 201 -5.15 -4.30 -2.53
C ILE A 201 -3.73 -3.74 -2.59
N GLU A 202 -2.76 -4.51 -2.10
CA GLU A 202 -1.42 -4.03 -1.82
C GLU A 202 -0.34 -5.05 -2.17
N PRO A 203 -0.07 -5.26 -3.48
CA PRO A 203 1.02 -6.12 -3.89
C PRO A 203 2.36 -5.72 -3.27
N MET A 204 3.00 -6.66 -2.61
CA MET A 204 4.35 -6.59 -2.06
C MET A 204 5.22 -7.59 -2.82
N ILE A 205 6.12 -7.08 -3.65
CA ILE A 205 6.87 -7.88 -4.62
C ILE A 205 8.37 -7.69 -4.41
N ASN A 206 9.08 -8.80 -4.21
CA ASN A 206 10.53 -8.84 -4.09
C ASN A 206 11.16 -9.12 -5.46
N LEU A 207 12.28 -8.46 -5.76
CA LEU A 207 13.06 -8.74 -6.96
C LEU A 207 13.57 -10.18 -6.98
N LYS A 208 13.92 -10.74 -5.80
CA LYS A 208 14.43 -12.11 -5.64
C LYS A 208 13.85 -12.78 -4.39
N GLY A 209 13.28 -13.97 -4.57
CA GLY A 209 12.70 -14.75 -3.46
C GLY A 209 11.46 -14.10 -2.84
N GLU A 210 10.72 -14.87 -2.07
CA GLU A 210 9.48 -14.39 -1.44
C GLU A 210 9.64 -14.07 0.05
N GLY A 211 10.73 -14.54 0.67
CA GLY A 211 10.96 -14.45 2.12
C GLY A 211 11.28 -13.04 2.61
N VAL A 212 10.78 -12.73 3.79
CA VAL A 212 11.00 -11.47 4.49
C VAL A 212 11.21 -11.72 5.99
N TYR A 213 11.81 -10.76 6.70
CA TYR A 213 11.91 -10.79 8.16
C TYR A 213 11.82 -9.38 8.74
N THR A 214 11.44 -9.29 10.01
CA THR A 214 11.33 -8.02 10.73
C THR A 214 12.67 -7.70 11.41
N LEU A 215 13.12 -6.45 11.30
CA LEU A 215 14.32 -5.96 11.96
C LEU A 215 14.15 -5.85 13.49
N GLU A 216 15.27 -5.67 14.23
CA GLU A 216 15.29 -5.51 15.69
C GLU A 216 14.48 -4.31 16.24
N ASN A 217 14.03 -3.43 15.37
CA ASN A 217 13.14 -2.32 15.76
C ASN A 217 11.66 -2.74 15.87
N ASP A 218 11.35 -4.02 15.71
CA ASP A 218 10.03 -4.65 15.79
C ASP A 218 9.01 -4.16 14.73
N TRP A 219 9.47 -3.38 13.71
CA TRP A 219 8.59 -2.80 12.70
C TRP A 219 9.06 -3.04 11.27
N THR A 220 10.26 -2.56 10.94
CA THR A 220 10.73 -2.56 9.55
C THR A 220 10.90 -3.98 9.03
N VAL A 221 10.17 -4.29 7.98
CA VAL A 221 10.23 -5.59 7.30
C VAL A 221 11.16 -5.47 6.10
N VAL A 222 12.10 -6.39 5.97
CA VAL A 222 13.09 -6.40 4.89
C VAL A 222 13.10 -7.74 4.15
N THR A 223 13.58 -7.73 2.90
CA THR A 223 13.72 -8.95 2.11
C THR A 223 14.86 -9.83 2.65
N GLU A 224 14.64 -11.15 2.78
CA GLU A 224 15.71 -12.10 3.17
C GLU A 224 16.88 -12.10 2.19
N SER A 225 16.61 -11.83 0.93
CA SER A 225 17.64 -11.82 -0.13
C SER A 225 18.49 -10.55 -0.13
N GLY A 226 18.12 -9.50 0.60
CA GLY A 226 18.72 -8.17 0.52
C GLY A 226 18.50 -7.48 -0.83
N SER A 227 17.62 -8.02 -1.70
CA SER A 227 17.29 -7.41 -2.99
C SER A 227 16.22 -6.33 -2.85
N PRO A 228 16.14 -5.37 -3.78
CA PRO A 228 15.05 -4.40 -3.82
C PRO A 228 13.67 -5.06 -3.82
N CYS A 229 12.70 -4.36 -3.23
CA CYS A 229 11.28 -4.74 -3.24
C CYS A 229 10.40 -3.53 -3.48
N ALA A 230 9.16 -3.75 -3.90
CA ALA A 230 8.22 -2.69 -4.19
C ALA A 230 6.86 -2.97 -3.55
N HIS A 231 6.21 -1.90 -3.08
CA HIS A 231 4.89 -1.90 -2.50
C HIS A 231 4.03 -0.83 -3.20
N PHE A 232 2.91 -1.26 -3.77
CA PHE A 232 1.90 -0.38 -4.35
C PHE A 232 0.54 -0.74 -3.80
N GLU A 233 -0.28 0.26 -3.52
CA GLU A 233 -1.56 0.01 -2.87
C GLU A 233 -2.62 1.02 -3.25
N HIS A 234 -3.87 0.53 -3.28
CA HIS A 234 -5.07 1.35 -3.29
C HIS A 234 -6.17 0.77 -2.40
N THR A 235 -6.84 1.64 -1.65
CA THR A 235 -8.17 1.33 -1.12
C THR A 235 -9.20 1.45 -2.23
N ILE A 236 -9.98 0.39 -2.44
CA ILE A 236 -11.06 0.32 -3.42
C ILE A 236 -12.41 0.02 -2.77
N ALA A 237 -13.48 0.41 -3.42
CA ALA A 237 -14.84 -0.04 -3.11
C ALA A 237 -15.33 -1.00 -4.20
N ILE A 238 -15.91 -2.14 -3.81
CA ILE A 238 -16.62 -3.02 -4.73
C ILE A 238 -18.01 -2.42 -4.99
N THR A 239 -18.37 -2.25 -6.25
CA THR A 239 -19.69 -1.73 -6.67
C THR A 239 -20.35 -2.64 -7.70
N ASP A 240 -21.61 -2.40 -8.00
CA ASP A 240 -22.32 -3.14 -9.04
C ASP A 240 -21.73 -2.92 -10.45
N ASN A 241 -21.07 -1.77 -10.65
CA ASN A 241 -20.48 -1.36 -11.93
C ASN A 241 -18.97 -1.59 -12.00
N GLY A 242 -18.40 -2.38 -11.08
CA GLY A 242 -16.97 -2.66 -10.95
C GLY A 242 -16.31 -1.96 -9.76
N PRO A 243 -15.00 -2.17 -9.58
CA PRO A 243 -14.24 -1.56 -8.50
C PRO A 243 -14.08 -0.05 -8.71
N VAL A 244 -14.15 0.71 -7.62
CA VAL A 244 -13.91 2.15 -7.61
C VAL A 244 -12.72 2.45 -6.70
N ILE A 245 -11.65 2.99 -7.24
CA ILE A 245 -10.47 3.43 -6.46
C ILE A 245 -10.87 4.67 -5.65
N LEU A 246 -10.73 4.59 -4.33
CA LEU A 246 -11.05 5.67 -3.41
C LEU A 246 -9.84 6.58 -3.15
N THR A 247 -8.62 6.05 -3.27
CA THR A 247 -7.33 6.71 -2.99
C THR A 247 -6.64 7.23 -4.25
N LYS A 248 -7.38 7.98 -5.08
CA LYS A 248 -6.78 8.65 -6.23
C LYS A 248 -7.19 10.13 -6.29
N LEU A 249 -6.34 10.96 -6.94
CA LEU A 249 -6.58 12.38 -7.20
C LEU A 249 -7.59 12.60 -8.33
#